data_5182e7d41cf47ef2d65e0733159b7051
#
_entry.id   5182e7d41cf47ef2d65e0733159b7051
#
_cell.length_a   1.000
_cell.length_b   1.000
_cell.length_c   1.000
_cell.angle_alpha   90.00
_cell.angle_beta   90.00
_cell.angle_gamma   90.00
#
_symmetry.space_group_name_H-M   'P 1'
#
loop_
_entity.id
_entity.type
_entity.pdbx_description
1 polymer ?
#
loop_
_entity_poly.entity_id
_entity_poly.type
_entity_poly.pdbx_seq_one_letter_code
_entity_poly.pdbx_strand_id
1 'polypeptide(L)'
;MKRIFKMGLAVMCVASLLVGCNTGSSNTKGEMVSGNGTKKVFEGATVIELSDDAIMVDGAAISEDTESPVYKANDIVFYLAGQGFTYGEGTEADEHTQEEADAHTVVHITEPGTYAVSGKLSAGQIAIDLGKDAEGDPEAVVTLILNGVDITCKVAPGVIFYNVYEPCEADAQTAVKDVDTSKAGANVLIADGTVNNVTG
;
A
#
# COMPACT_ATOMS: atom_id res chain seq x y z
N MET A 1 25.55 -7.92 47.87
CA MET A 1 24.44 -8.10 48.86
C MET A 1 23.16 -8.42 48.06
N LYS A 2 22.66 -9.62 48.23
CA LYS A 2 21.42 -10.13 47.68
C LYS A 2 20.24 -9.49 48.39
N ARG A 3 19.19 -9.08 47.68
CA ARG A 3 17.83 -9.09 48.21
C ARG A 3 16.85 -9.50 47.10
N ILE A 4 16.37 -10.70 47.25
CA ILE A 4 15.22 -11.35 46.61
C ILE A 4 13.95 -10.80 47.28
N PHE A 5 12.95 -10.40 46.50
CA PHE A 5 11.58 -10.29 47.01
C PHE A 5 10.65 -11.09 46.10
N LYS A 6 10.06 -12.10 46.76
CA LYS A 6 9.01 -12.98 46.22
C LYS A 6 7.65 -12.54 46.76
N MET A 7 6.61 -12.99 46.05
CA MET A 7 5.19 -13.11 46.42
C MET A 7 4.35 -11.86 46.08
N GLY A 8 3.17 -11.99 45.46
CA GLY A 8 2.22 -13.04 45.64
C GLY A 8 1.15 -13.12 44.58
N LEU A 9 0.70 -14.28 44.42
CA LEU A 9 -0.36 -14.84 43.62
C LEU A 9 -1.75 -14.35 44.12
N ALA A 10 -2.61 -13.85 43.22
CA ALA A 10 -4.04 -13.80 43.48
C ALA A 10 -4.79 -14.24 42.22
N VAL A 11 -5.23 -15.46 42.24
CA VAL A 11 -6.21 -16.06 41.32
C VAL A 11 -7.58 -15.58 41.75
N MET A 12 -8.35 -14.99 40.84
CA MET A 12 -9.78 -14.88 40.98
C MET A 12 -10.45 -15.28 39.66
N CYS A 13 -10.89 -16.54 39.63
CA CYS A 13 -11.80 -17.07 38.63
C CYS A 13 -13.20 -16.47 38.87
N VAL A 14 -13.73 -15.83 37.83
CA VAL A 14 -15.18 -15.65 37.66
C VAL A 14 -15.57 -16.28 36.33
N ALA A 15 -16.16 -17.47 36.44
CA ALA A 15 -16.81 -18.15 35.33
C ALA A 15 -18.18 -17.50 35.09
N SER A 16 -18.37 -16.90 33.93
CA SER A 16 -19.69 -16.57 33.41
C SER A 16 -19.87 -17.29 32.09
N LEU A 17 -20.62 -18.40 32.17
CA LEU A 17 -21.13 -19.10 30.99
C LEU A 17 -22.22 -18.26 30.34
N LEU A 18 -21.94 -17.71 29.15
CA LEU A 18 -22.98 -17.32 28.21
C LEU A 18 -22.81 -18.18 26.96
N VAL A 19 -23.73 -19.11 26.82
CA VAL A 19 -23.98 -19.83 25.59
C VAL A 19 -24.60 -18.85 24.61
N GLY A 20 -23.86 -18.46 23.60
CA GLY A 20 -24.30 -17.63 22.45
C GLY A 20 -23.84 -18.31 21.17
N CYS A 21 -24.76 -18.60 20.29
CA CYS A 21 -24.61 -19.31 19.03
C CYS A 21 -23.38 -18.88 18.24
N ASN A 22 -22.62 -19.86 17.84
CA ASN A 22 -21.55 -19.84 16.88
C ASN A 22 -22.05 -19.43 15.50
N THR A 23 -21.69 -18.25 15.05
CA THR A 23 -21.49 -17.98 13.63
C THR A 23 -20.00 -17.75 13.47
N GLY A 24 -19.32 -18.76 12.92
CA GLY A 24 -17.90 -18.69 12.66
C GLY A 24 -17.61 -17.54 11.67
N SER A 25 -17.04 -16.47 12.19
CA SER A 25 -16.37 -15.48 11.38
C SER A 25 -14.97 -16.01 11.13
N SER A 26 -14.79 -16.67 10.01
CA SER A 26 -13.45 -16.85 9.45
C SER A 26 -13.00 -15.48 8.94
N ASN A 27 -12.09 -14.83 9.65
CA ASN A 27 -11.35 -13.69 9.13
C ASN A 27 -10.50 -14.17 7.93
N THR A 28 -11.12 -14.19 6.76
CA THR A 28 -10.39 -14.42 5.52
C THR A 28 -9.82 -13.06 5.12
N LYS A 29 -8.52 -12.86 5.32
CA LYS A 29 -7.76 -11.76 4.72
C LYS A 29 -8.12 -11.69 3.24
N GLY A 30 -8.46 -10.52 2.71
CA GLY A 30 -8.74 -10.33 1.29
C GLY A 30 -10.21 -10.15 0.89
N GLU A 31 -11.11 -9.83 1.81
CA GLU A 31 -12.52 -9.57 1.46
C GLU A 31 -12.80 -8.07 1.25
N MET A 32 -13.32 -7.72 0.07
CA MET A 32 -13.78 -6.37 -0.27
C MET A 32 -15.23 -6.33 -0.71
N VAL A 33 -15.93 -5.23 -0.43
CA VAL A 33 -17.25 -4.97 -0.98
C VAL A 33 -17.11 -4.12 -2.23
N SER A 34 -17.42 -4.68 -3.40
CA SER A 34 -17.55 -3.91 -4.62
C SER A 34 -18.84 -3.08 -4.58
N GLY A 35 -18.80 -1.86 -5.12
CA GLY A 35 -19.93 -0.91 -5.13
C GLY A 35 -21.24 -1.41 -5.72
N ASN A 36 -21.31 -2.65 -6.17
CA ASN A 36 -22.50 -3.32 -6.72
C ASN A 36 -23.03 -4.45 -5.80
N GLY A 37 -22.61 -4.48 -4.54
CA GLY A 37 -23.12 -5.43 -3.53
C GLY A 37 -22.55 -6.85 -3.62
N THR A 38 -21.69 -7.14 -4.59
CA THR A 38 -21.02 -8.45 -4.68
C THR A 38 -19.68 -8.36 -3.95
N LYS A 39 -19.55 -9.12 -2.87
CA LYS A 39 -18.31 -9.22 -2.11
C LYS A 39 -17.28 -9.98 -2.96
N LYS A 40 -16.23 -9.31 -3.39
CA LYS A 40 -15.06 -9.95 -4.02
C LYS A 40 -14.07 -10.34 -2.96
N VAL A 41 -13.55 -11.55 -3.06
CA VAL A 41 -12.49 -12.07 -2.20
C VAL A 41 -11.22 -12.17 -3.05
N PHE A 42 -10.16 -11.54 -2.57
CA PHE A 42 -8.82 -11.65 -3.15
C PHE A 42 -7.97 -12.43 -2.16
N GLU A 43 -7.98 -13.75 -2.31
CA GLU A 43 -7.32 -14.64 -1.36
C GLU A 43 -5.83 -14.29 -1.19
N GLY A 44 -5.42 -14.09 0.05
CA GLY A 44 -4.04 -13.73 0.40
C GLY A 44 -3.65 -12.28 0.17
N ALA A 45 -4.54 -11.44 -0.38
CA ALA A 45 -4.24 -10.03 -0.57
C ALA A 45 -4.47 -9.22 0.72
N THR A 46 -3.65 -8.20 0.94
CA THR A 46 -3.94 -7.10 1.86
C THR A 46 -4.97 -6.18 1.21
N VAL A 47 -6.06 -5.92 1.91
CA VAL A 47 -7.17 -5.10 1.41
C VAL A 47 -6.99 -3.65 1.83
N ILE A 48 -7.01 -2.73 0.86
CA ILE A 48 -6.94 -1.28 1.10
C ILE A 48 -8.22 -0.64 0.58
N GLU A 49 -9.00 -0.05 1.48
CA GLU A 49 -10.21 0.69 1.15
C GLU A 49 -9.94 2.18 1.31
N LEU A 50 -9.89 2.89 0.17
CA LEU A 50 -9.61 4.32 0.10
C LEU A 50 -10.87 5.13 0.38
N SER A 51 -10.72 6.19 1.16
CA SER A 51 -11.72 7.23 1.38
C SER A 51 -11.01 8.51 1.80
N ASP A 52 -11.53 9.66 1.39
CA ASP A 52 -10.99 10.96 1.80
C ASP A 52 -11.15 11.18 3.32
N ASP A 53 -12.10 10.51 3.96
CA ASP A 53 -12.35 10.63 5.41
C ASP A 53 -11.53 9.63 6.22
N ALA A 54 -11.38 8.39 5.70
CA ALA A 54 -10.69 7.32 6.42
C ALA A 54 -10.20 6.23 5.45
N ILE A 55 -8.93 5.87 5.54
CA ILE A 55 -8.37 4.75 4.79
C ILE A 55 -8.30 3.55 5.72
N MET A 56 -8.75 2.39 5.21
CA MET A 56 -8.73 1.14 5.97
C MET A 56 -7.80 0.13 5.32
N VAL A 57 -7.08 -0.63 6.14
CA VAL A 57 -6.22 -1.75 5.73
C VAL A 57 -6.66 -2.99 6.49
N ASP A 58 -7.10 -4.01 5.78
CA ASP A 58 -7.67 -5.25 6.34
C ASP A 58 -8.79 -4.98 7.38
N GLY A 59 -9.58 -3.93 7.16
CA GLY A 59 -10.68 -3.52 8.04
C GLY A 59 -10.27 -2.73 9.29
N ALA A 60 -8.98 -2.41 9.45
CA ALA A 60 -8.49 -1.51 10.50
C ALA A 60 -8.08 -0.16 9.89
N ALA A 61 -8.08 0.91 10.69
CA ALA A 61 -7.57 2.20 10.23
C ALA A 61 -6.10 2.08 9.81
N ILE A 62 -5.75 2.71 8.70
CA ILE A 62 -4.38 2.72 8.18
C ILE A 62 -3.40 3.29 9.21
N SER A 63 -2.21 2.72 9.28
CA SER A 63 -1.12 3.21 10.14
C SER A 63 -0.59 4.56 9.67
N GLU A 64 -0.07 5.34 10.62
CA GLU A 64 0.79 6.51 10.37
C GLU A 64 2.25 6.23 10.76
N ASP A 65 2.54 5.02 11.22
CA ASP A 65 3.89 4.56 11.53
C ASP A 65 4.58 4.12 10.23
N THR A 66 5.66 4.79 9.86
CA THR A 66 6.44 4.55 8.64
C THR A 66 7.13 3.19 8.60
N GLU A 67 7.23 2.50 9.73
CA GLU A 67 7.73 1.12 9.80
C GLU A 67 6.65 0.07 9.47
N SER A 68 5.40 0.52 9.27
CA SER A 68 4.31 -0.38 8.87
C SER A 68 4.39 -0.73 7.39
N PRO A 69 4.07 -1.98 6.98
CA PRO A 69 4.06 -2.39 5.57
C PRO A 69 3.15 -1.56 4.68
N VAL A 70 2.07 -1.01 5.27
CA VAL A 70 1.17 -0.06 4.63
C VAL A 70 0.90 1.07 5.61
N TYR A 71 1.25 2.29 5.24
CA TYR A 71 0.99 3.47 6.06
C TYR A 71 0.57 4.66 5.18
N LYS A 72 0.07 5.72 5.82
CA LYS A 72 -0.22 6.99 5.14
C LYS A 72 0.66 8.11 5.67
N ALA A 73 1.01 9.03 4.77
CA ALA A 73 1.67 10.29 5.09
C ALA A 73 1.17 11.39 4.14
N ASN A 74 1.67 12.62 4.31
CA ASN A 74 1.40 13.76 3.42
C ASN A 74 2.68 14.19 2.71
N ASP A 75 3.37 13.21 2.14
CA ASP A 75 4.68 13.34 1.51
C ASP A 75 4.62 12.86 0.06
N ILE A 76 4.07 13.69 -0.83
CA ILE A 76 4.05 13.35 -2.26
C ILE A 76 5.41 12.87 -2.73
N VAL A 77 5.41 11.68 -3.30
CA VAL A 77 6.60 11.05 -3.88
C VAL A 77 6.73 11.51 -5.32
N PHE A 78 7.34 12.66 -5.53
CA PHE A 78 7.67 13.23 -6.84
C PHE A 78 8.55 14.47 -6.70
N TYR A 79 8.69 15.28 -7.76
CA TYR A 79 9.57 16.45 -7.75
C TYR A 79 9.04 17.58 -6.88
N LEU A 80 9.78 17.94 -5.84
CA LEU A 80 9.46 19.03 -4.93
C LEU A 80 10.35 20.27 -5.19
N ALA A 81 9.74 21.45 -5.23
CA ALA A 81 10.40 22.71 -5.46
C ALA A 81 11.60 22.94 -4.53
N GLY A 82 12.75 23.29 -5.12
CA GLY A 82 13.99 23.60 -4.40
C GLY A 82 14.70 22.39 -3.79
N GLN A 83 14.23 21.18 -4.03
CA GLN A 83 14.91 19.94 -3.67
C GLN A 83 15.34 19.18 -4.93
N GLY A 84 16.28 18.26 -4.80
CA GLY A 84 16.59 17.33 -5.87
C GLY A 84 15.41 16.38 -6.11
N PHE A 85 15.50 15.58 -7.17
CA PHE A 85 14.50 14.57 -7.44
C PHE A 85 14.18 13.75 -6.18
N THR A 86 12.92 13.67 -5.85
CA THR A 86 12.41 12.65 -4.99
C THR A 86 12.14 11.46 -5.89
N TYR A 87 12.84 10.37 -5.70
CA TYR A 87 12.75 9.15 -6.51
C TYR A 87 13.04 9.32 -8.03
N GLY A 88 13.79 10.34 -8.41
CA GLY A 88 14.37 10.44 -9.74
C GLY A 88 13.42 10.68 -10.92
N GLU A 89 12.14 10.85 -10.69
CA GLU A 89 11.13 11.04 -11.73
C GLU A 89 10.65 12.49 -11.78
N GLY A 90 10.19 12.91 -12.95
CA GLY A 90 9.69 14.26 -13.17
C GLY A 90 10.73 15.23 -13.69
N THR A 91 10.31 16.45 -13.88
CA THR A 91 11.11 17.58 -14.40
C THR A 91 10.77 18.85 -13.62
N GLU A 92 11.47 19.95 -13.88
CA GLU A 92 11.09 21.25 -13.32
C GLU A 92 9.64 21.67 -13.66
N ALA A 93 9.05 21.10 -14.72
CA ALA A 93 7.65 21.36 -15.09
C ALA A 93 6.66 20.62 -14.19
N ASP A 94 7.13 19.60 -13.47
CA ASP A 94 6.36 18.80 -12.55
C ASP A 94 6.52 19.26 -11.09
N GLU A 95 7.23 20.38 -10.90
CA GLU A 95 7.53 20.95 -9.61
C GLU A 95 6.26 21.33 -8.85
N HIS A 96 6.16 20.90 -7.59
CA HIS A 96 5.07 21.27 -6.68
C HIS A 96 5.62 21.87 -5.39
N THR A 97 4.77 22.60 -4.69
CA THR A 97 5.11 23.26 -3.44
C THR A 97 4.87 22.32 -2.25
N GLN A 98 5.45 22.66 -1.10
CA GLN A 98 5.18 21.93 0.14
C GLN A 98 3.69 21.98 0.52
N GLU A 99 3.01 23.13 0.29
CA GLU A 99 1.58 23.28 0.57
C GLU A 99 0.74 22.32 -0.30
N GLU A 100 1.12 22.15 -1.57
CA GLU A 100 0.45 21.19 -2.45
C GLU A 100 0.73 19.74 -2.03
N ALA A 101 1.97 19.43 -1.62
CA ALA A 101 2.28 18.12 -1.08
C ALA A 101 1.46 17.83 0.18
N ASP A 102 1.42 18.76 1.13
CA ASP A 102 0.70 18.62 2.40
C ASP A 102 -0.82 18.47 2.21
N ALA A 103 -1.35 18.95 1.08
CA ALA A 103 -2.77 18.83 0.73
C ALA A 103 -3.17 17.43 0.19
N HIS A 104 -2.19 16.55 -0.03
CA HIS A 104 -2.41 15.21 -0.56
C HIS A 104 -2.14 14.14 0.50
N THR A 105 -2.87 13.05 0.41
CA THR A 105 -2.60 11.85 1.22
C THR A 105 -1.89 10.80 0.36
N VAL A 106 -0.75 10.33 0.83
CA VAL A 106 -0.01 9.25 0.18
C VAL A 106 -0.19 7.95 0.96
N VAL A 107 -0.58 6.91 0.26
CA VAL A 107 -0.61 5.54 0.80
C VAL A 107 0.66 4.84 0.36
N HIS A 108 1.54 4.59 1.31
CA HIS A 108 2.79 3.88 1.08
C HIS A 108 2.60 2.37 1.21
N ILE A 109 3.23 1.62 0.32
CA ILE A 109 3.36 0.16 0.37
C ILE A 109 4.84 -0.15 0.31
N THR A 110 5.38 -0.78 1.36
CA THR A 110 6.82 -0.96 1.55
C THR A 110 7.27 -2.41 1.59
N GLU A 111 6.37 -3.36 1.46
CA GLU A 111 6.72 -4.78 1.44
C GLU A 111 6.19 -5.48 0.18
N PRO A 112 6.90 -6.50 -0.34
CA PRO A 112 6.38 -7.37 -1.39
C PRO A 112 5.06 -8.02 -1.00
N GLY A 113 4.19 -8.24 -1.97
CA GLY A 113 2.90 -8.87 -1.70
C GLY A 113 1.81 -8.53 -2.70
N THR A 114 0.60 -8.97 -2.40
CA THR A 114 -0.59 -8.66 -3.20
C THR A 114 -1.48 -7.70 -2.41
N TYR A 115 -1.85 -6.60 -3.04
CA TYR A 115 -2.65 -5.53 -2.45
C TYR A 115 -3.88 -5.27 -3.32
N ALA A 116 -5.06 -5.46 -2.74
CA ALA A 116 -6.31 -5.18 -3.43
C ALA A 116 -6.86 -3.82 -2.96
N VAL A 117 -7.00 -2.89 -3.89
CA VAL A 117 -7.34 -1.49 -3.59
C VAL A 117 -8.68 -1.15 -4.20
N SER A 118 -9.52 -0.46 -3.43
CA SER A 118 -10.81 0.07 -3.88
C SER A 118 -11.10 1.43 -3.25
N GLY A 119 -12.14 2.12 -3.77
CA GLY A 119 -12.64 3.35 -3.18
C GLY A 119 -12.03 4.59 -3.79
N LYS A 120 -12.12 5.73 -3.08
CA LYS A 120 -11.80 7.03 -3.64
C LYS A 120 -10.77 7.78 -2.81
N LEU A 121 -9.86 8.45 -3.51
CA LEU A 121 -8.89 9.38 -2.96
C LEU A 121 -8.84 10.63 -3.87
N SER A 122 -9.52 11.68 -3.46
CA SER A 122 -9.73 12.89 -4.28
C SER A 122 -8.50 13.80 -4.36
N ALA A 123 -7.56 13.66 -3.44
CA ALA A 123 -6.26 14.31 -3.45
C ALA A 123 -5.25 13.35 -2.82
N GLY A 124 -4.59 12.55 -3.64
CA GLY A 124 -3.62 11.61 -3.09
C GLY A 124 -2.96 10.69 -4.12
N GLN A 125 -2.10 9.84 -3.60
CA GLN A 125 -1.21 8.97 -4.36
C GLN A 125 -1.11 7.61 -3.68
N ILE A 126 -0.87 6.56 -4.44
CA ILE A 126 -0.33 5.30 -3.94
C ILE A 126 1.12 5.22 -4.37
N ALA A 127 2.03 5.16 -3.41
CA ALA A 127 3.47 5.04 -3.63
C ALA A 127 3.94 3.65 -3.16
N ILE A 128 4.52 2.89 -4.06
CA ILE A 128 5.09 1.58 -3.78
C ILE A 128 6.61 1.73 -3.80
N ASP A 129 7.26 1.47 -2.66
CA ASP A 129 8.70 1.50 -2.49
C ASP A 129 9.14 0.29 -1.66
N LEU A 130 9.68 -0.73 -2.31
CA LEU A 130 10.11 -1.96 -1.65
C LEU A 130 11.55 -1.86 -1.09
N GLY A 131 12.13 -0.65 -1.11
CA GLY A 131 13.50 -0.42 -0.69
C GLY A 131 14.53 -0.75 -1.77
N LYS A 132 15.67 -0.08 -1.70
CA LYS A 132 16.71 -0.11 -2.75
C LYS A 132 17.24 -1.52 -3.07
N ASP A 133 17.25 -2.41 -2.10
CA ASP A 133 17.73 -3.77 -2.32
C ASP A 133 16.77 -4.59 -3.20
N ALA A 134 15.50 -4.17 -3.30
CA ALA A 134 14.48 -4.82 -4.12
C ALA A 134 14.73 -4.73 -5.62
N GLU A 135 15.47 -3.73 -6.10
CA GLU A 135 15.81 -3.57 -7.52
C GLU A 135 16.56 -4.78 -8.08
N GLY A 136 17.37 -5.44 -7.24
CA GLY A 136 18.14 -6.63 -7.59
C GLY A 136 17.54 -7.95 -7.12
N ASP A 137 16.38 -7.95 -6.45
CA ASP A 137 15.78 -9.14 -5.86
C ASP A 137 14.55 -9.62 -6.66
N PRO A 138 14.65 -10.71 -7.44
CA PRO A 138 13.53 -11.24 -8.21
C PRO A 138 12.34 -11.74 -7.37
N GLU A 139 12.51 -11.91 -6.06
CA GLU A 139 11.44 -12.30 -5.13
C GLU A 139 10.70 -11.07 -4.57
N ALA A 140 11.25 -9.86 -4.74
CA ALA A 140 10.63 -8.61 -4.32
C ALA A 140 9.53 -8.19 -5.32
N VAL A 141 8.40 -8.89 -5.30
CA VAL A 141 7.29 -8.68 -6.23
C VAL A 141 6.08 -8.08 -5.51
N VAL A 142 5.56 -7.00 -6.08
CA VAL A 142 4.30 -6.39 -5.66
C VAL A 142 3.24 -6.57 -6.76
N THR A 143 2.04 -6.95 -6.36
CA THR A 143 0.88 -7.02 -7.25
C THR A 143 -0.22 -6.09 -6.72
N LEU A 144 -0.53 -5.04 -7.48
CA LEU A 144 -1.59 -4.09 -7.18
C LEU A 144 -2.86 -4.46 -7.95
N ILE A 145 -3.92 -4.82 -7.25
CA ILE A 145 -5.22 -5.15 -7.84
C ILE A 145 -6.13 -3.94 -7.71
N LEU A 146 -6.49 -3.32 -8.83
CA LEU A 146 -7.42 -2.19 -8.86
C LEU A 146 -8.86 -2.72 -8.94
N ASN A 147 -9.64 -2.47 -7.88
CA ASN A 147 -11.00 -2.98 -7.72
C ASN A 147 -12.01 -1.83 -7.51
N GLY A 148 -12.15 -0.98 -8.50
CA GLY A 148 -13.05 0.16 -8.43
C GLY A 148 -12.44 1.34 -7.70
N VAL A 149 -11.24 1.75 -8.11
CA VAL A 149 -10.54 2.92 -7.57
C VAL A 149 -10.89 4.19 -8.34
N ASP A 150 -10.92 5.32 -7.64
CA ASP A 150 -11.01 6.68 -8.17
C ASP A 150 -9.96 7.55 -7.46
N ILE A 151 -8.76 7.59 -8.03
CA ILE A 151 -7.60 8.29 -7.45
C ILE A 151 -7.29 9.51 -8.30
N THR A 152 -7.18 10.66 -7.67
CA THR A 152 -6.73 11.90 -8.30
C THR A 152 -5.55 12.47 -7.51
N CYS A 153 -4.42 12.64 -8.19
CA CYS A 153 -3.30 13.45 -7.74
C CYS A 153 -3.14 14.62 -8.72
N LYS A 154 -2.93 15.82 -8.23
CA LYS A 154 -2.86 17.02 -9.08
C LYS A 154 -1.43 17.43 -9.40
N VAL A 155 -0.46 16.89 -8.69
CA VAL A 155 0.93 17.35 -8.70
C VAL A 155 1.93 16.23 -8.93
N ALA A 156 1.44 14.97 -9.02
CA ALA A 156 2.28 13.79 -9.20
C ALA A 156 1.47 12.65 -9.82
N PRO A 157 2.09 11.55 -10.28
CA PRO A 157 1.37 10.34 -10.67
C PRO A 157 0.48 9.82 -9.53
N GLY A 158 -0.77 9.46 -9.83
CA GLY A 158 -1.69 8.91 -8.83
C GLY A 158 -1.28 7.54 -8.30
N VAL A 159 -0.50 6.78 -9.05
CA VAL A 159 0.17 5.54 -8.63
C VAL A 159 1.61 5.56 -9.14
N ILE A 160 2.55 5.27 -8.27
CA ILE A 160 3.97 5.26 -8.61
C ILE A 160 4.66 4.05 -7.97
N PHE A 161 5.60 3.44 -8.70
CA PHE A 161 6.40 2.31 -8.24
C PHE A 161 7.85 2.71 -8.17
N TYR A 162 8.47 2.44 -7.02
CA TYR A 162 9.88 2.66 -6.79
C TYR A 162 10.55 1.40 -6.30
N ASN A 163 11.86 1.31 -6.49
CA ASN A 163 12.69 0.27 -5.90
C ASN A 163 11.98 -1.11 -5.95
N VAL A 164 11.44 -1.46 -7.11
CA VAL A 164 10.88 -2.77 -7.41
C VAL A 164 11.88 -3.54 -8.27
N TYR A 165 11.80 -4.87 -8.30
CA TYR A 165 12.70 -5.66 -9.13
C TYR A 165 12.60 -5.28 -10.61
N GLU A 166 13.73 -4.92 -11.19
CA GLU A 166 13.88 -4.59 -12.60
C GLU A 166 14.64 -5.70 -13.32
N PRO A 167 13.99 -6.50 -14.20
CA PRO A 167 14.62 -7.59 -14.92
C PRO A 167 15.48 -7.11 -16.09
N CYS A 168 15.98 -5.90 -16.03
CA CYS A 168 16.84 -5.30 -17.04
C CYS A 168 18.20 -4.89 -16.45
N GLU A 169 19.21 -4.77 -17.33
CA GLU A 169 20.50 -4.25 -16.89
C GLU A 169 20.47 -2.73 -16.80
N ALA A 170 20.98 -2.20 -15.69
CA ALA A 170 21.07 -0.74 -15.46
C ALA A 170 22.05 -0.03 -16.41
N ASP A 171 22.98 -0.76 -17.03
CA ASP A 171 23.94 -0.20 -17.98
C ASP A 171 23.34 -0.14 -19.39
N ALA A 172 23.08 1.06 -19.88
CA ALA A 172 22.55 1.32 -21.22
C ALA A 172 23.41 0.75 -22.37
N GLN A 173 24.68 0.45 -22.12
CA GLN A 173 25.58 -0.14 -23.14
C GLN A 173 25.44 -1.67 -23.24
N THR A 174 25.04 -2.30 -22.17
CA THR A 174 24.82 -3.75 -22.09
C THR A 174 23.37 -4.14 -22.12
N ALA A 175 22.45 -3.17 -21.93
CA ALA A 175 21.02 -3.40 -21.93
C ALA A 175 20.53 -4.06 -23.23
N VAL A 176 19.76 -5.13 -23.09
CA VAL A 176 19.13 -5.84 -24.21
C VAL A 176 17.87 -5.11 -24.67
N LYS A 177 17.59 -5.17 -25.97
CA LYS A 177 16.43 -4.49 -26.54
C LYS A 177 15.10 -5.16 -26.16
N ASP A 178 15.10 -6.46 -26.05
CA ASP A 178 13.91 -7.27 -25.78
C ASP A 178 14.02 -7.82 -24.34
N VAL A 179 13.51 -7.09 -23.38
CA VAL A 179 13.48 -7.47 -21.97
C VAL A 179 12.24 -8.33 -21.70
N ASP A 180 12.43 -9.45 -21.02
CA ASP A 180 11.30 -10.26 -20.52
C ASP A 180 10.69 -9.59 -19.28
N THR A 181 9.66 -8.79 -19.49
CA THR A 181 8.96 -8.09 -18.42
C THR A 181 8.01 -8.99 -17.62
N SER A 182 7.84 -10.26 -18.00
CA SER A 182 6.99 -11.20 -17.25
C SER A 182 7.50 -11.48 -15.83
N LYS A 183 8.76 -11.12 -15.56
CA LYS A 183 9.40 -11.24 -14.25
C LYS A 183 9.57 -9.90 -13.52
N ALA A 184 8.98 -8.83 -14.03
CA ALA A 184 9.07 -7.53 -13.37
C ALA A 184 8.49 -7.58 -11.95
N GLY A 185 9.13 -6.84 -11.04
CA GLY A 185 8.73 -6.79 -9.62
C GLY A 185 7.43 -6.04 -9.36
N ALA A 186 6.83 -5.40 -10.38
CA ALA A 186 5.58 -4.67 -10.27
C ALA A 186 4.54 -5.22 -11.24
N ASN A 187 3.37 -5.58 -10.71
CA ASN A 187 2.23 -6.04 -11.49
C ASN A 187 0.99 -5.21 -11.16
N VAL A 188 0.23 -4.82 -12.19
CA VAL A 188 -1.07 -4.17 -12.00
C VAL A 188 -2.15 -5.05 -12.63
N LEU A 189 -3.12 -5.44 -11.83
CA LEU A 189 -4.28 -6.22 -12.26
C LEU A 189 -5.54 -5.38 -12.13
N ILE A 190 -6.41 -5.47 -13.13
CA ILE A 190 -7.74 -4.86 -13.10
C ILE A 190 -8.76 -5.92 -12.71
N ALA A 191 -9.48 -5.70 -11.63
CA ALA A 191 -10.51 -6.64 -11.20
C ALA A 191 -11.70 -6.61 -12.15
N ASP A 192 -12.18 -7.80 -12.57
CA ASP A 192 -13.26 -7.93 -13.52
C ASP A 192 -14.53 -7.17 -13.10
N GLY A 193 -15.15 -6.49 -14.06
CA GLY A 193 -16.41 -5.78 -13.86
C GLY A 193 -16.28 -4.50 -13.03
N THR A 194 -15.06 -3.96 -12.87
CA THR A 194 -14.82 -2.69 -12.19
C THR A 194 -14.48 -1.57 -13.17
N VAL A 195 -14.72 -0.34 -12.73
CA VAL A 195 -14.27 0.87 -13.41
C VAL A 195 -13.22 1.50 -12.49
N ASN A 196 -12.05 1.79 -13.03
CA ASN A 196 -10.93 2.37 -12.29
C ASN A 196 -10.49 3.65 -12.97
N ASN A 197 -10.37 4.73 -12.20
CA ASN A 197 -9.85 6.01 -12.64
C ASN A 197 -8.61 6.31 -11.83
N VAL A 198 -7.51 6.58 -12.50
CA VAL A 198 -6.25 7.05 -11.89
C VAL A 198 -5.79 8.24 -12.72
N THR A 199 -5.71 9.39 -12.07
CA THR A 199 -5.30 10.66 -12.67
C THR A 199 -4.12 11.22 -11.89
N GLY A 200 -3.11 11.69 -12.64
CA GLY A 200 -1.92 12.33 -12.12
C GLY A 200 -1.38 13.34 -13.09
#